data_de84bb145c2a3c47d18002cbd9b9fa32
#
_entry.id   de84bb145c2a3c47d18002cbd9b9fa32
#
_cell.length_a   1.000
_cell.length_b   1.000
_cell.length_c   1.000
_cell.angle_alpha   90.00
_cell.angle_beta   90.00
_cell.angle_gamma   90.00
#
_symmetry.space_group_name_H-M   'P 1'
#
loop_
_entity.id
_entity.type
_entity.pdbx_description
1 polymer ?
#
loop_
_entity_poly.entity_id
_entity_poly.type
_entity_poly.pdbx_seq_one_letter_code
_entity_poly.pdbx_strand_id
1 'polypeptide(L)'
;MPTYQRRRRLWPNLYLTPVEASRNDEGMRRFRVSVGAVVGAVLLGVASAPPGVAQTPWFEATVGNATQVLSVVSTGGSTAKMDVWQRGPTGWEPVGTGIGVHVGANGMAPQAHDGNMATPMGVYSLDFAFGTKPNPGGGLTYVQTTPDYWWSSQGPTYNTMQVCKKADCTFDTSPASGTENLYIPQYAHAIVMGVNKERIPGNGAAFFVHTTDGGPTAGCVALDDDTLVKIIRWLQPGAVIAIAQ
;
A
#
# COMPACT_ATOMS: atom_id res chain seq x y z
N MET A 1 0.96 -13.19 38.17
CA MET A 1 1.19 -12.23 37.08
C MET A 1 1.80 -12.98 35.92
N PRO A 2 1.11 -13.21 34.81
CA PRO A 2 1.72 -13.88 33.66
C PRO A 2 2.39 -12.84 32.75
N THR A 3 3.65 -13.05 32.45
CA THR A 3 4.49 -12.28 31.55
C THR A 3 3.98 -12.46 30.11
N TYR A 4 3.52 -11.37 29.51
CA TYR A 4 3.08 -11.29 28.10
C TYR A 4 4.31 -11.26 27.18
N GLN A 5 4.68 -12.40 26.62
CA GLN A 5 5.70 -12.47 25.57
C GLN A 5 5.08 -11.98 24.23
N ARG A 6 5.43 -10.77 23.80
CA ARG A 6 5.17 -10.29 22.44
C ARG A 6 5.93 -11.14 21.45
N ARG A 7 5.23 -12.03 20.74
CA ARG A 7 5.78 -12.70 19.55
C ARG A 7 5.94 -11.66 18.45
N ARG A 8 7.19 -11.34 18.09
CA ARG A 8 7.55 -10.60 16.87
C ARG A 8 7.05 -11.42 15.67
N ARG A 9 6.04 -10.96 14.98
CA ARG A 9 5.69 -11.48 13.67
C ARG A 9 6.54 -10.75 12.64
N LEU A 10 7.67 -11.32 12.30
CA LEU A 10 8.46 -10.94 11.13
C LEU A 10 7.71 -11.43 9.89
N TRP A 11 7.66 -10.60 8.88
CA TRP A 11 7.18 -10.97 7.56
C TRP A 11 8.08 -12.09 7.00
N PRO A 12 7.54 -13.22 6.53
CA PRO A 12 8.35 -14.16 5.77
C PRO A 12 8.69 -13.50 4.43
N ASN A 13 9.96 -13.13 4.29
CA ASN A 13 10.69 -12.75 3.07
C ASN A 13 9.85 -12.29 1.88
N LEU A 14 9.67 -10.98 1.72
CA LEU A 14 9.24 -10.31 0.50
C LEU A 14 10.44 -10.06 -0.46
N TYR A 15 11.42 -10.96 -0.48
CA TYR A 15 12.50 -10.87 -1.48
C TYR A 15 11.98 -11.47 -2.79
N LEU A 16 11.71 -10.61 -3.75
CA LEU A 16 11.59 -10.99 -5.14
C LEU A 16 12.97 -11.43 -5.63
N THR A 17 13.13 -12.72 -5.98
CA THR A 17 14.33 -13.24 -6.62
C THR A 17 14.51 -12.58 -7.99
N PRO A 18 15.74 -12.18 -8.37
CA PRO A 18 16.01 -11.74 -9.74
C PRO A 18 15.81 -12.90 -10.71
N VAL A 19 15.18 -12.61 -11.86
CA VAL A 19 15.05 -13.53 -12.99
C VAL A 19 16.45 -13.86 -13.49
N GLU A 20 16.84 -15.12 -13.39
CA GLU A 20 18.08 -15.64 -14.00
C GLU A 20 17.99 -15.58 -15.52
N ALA A 21 18.88 -14.80 -16.12
CA ALA A 21 19.12 -14.82 -17.56
C ALA A 21 19.93 -16.08 -17.91
N SER A 22 19.31 -16.97 -18.65
CA SER A 22 19.95 -18.15 -19.27
C SER A 22 21.15 -17.71 -20.12
N ARG A 23 22.36 -18.19 -19.79
CA ARG A 23 23.51 -18.20 -20.69
C ARG A 23 23.76 -19.61 -21.13
N ASN A 24 23.67 -19.79 -22.44
CA ASN A 24 24.08 -20.98 -23.15
C ASN A 24 25.60 -21.19 -23.03
N ASP A 25 25.91 -22.44 -22.81
CA ASP A 25 27.24 -23.04 -22.69
C ASP A 25 27.80 -23.33 -24.09
N GLU A 26 29.06 -23.05 -24.32
CA GLU A 26 29.94 -23.83 -25.20
C GLU A 26 31.42 -23.49 -24.95
N GLY A 27 32.23 -24.55 -24.72
CA GLY A 27 33.66 -24.41 -24.95
C GLY A 27 34.63 -25.05 -23.94
N MET A 28 34.72 -26.34 -24.01
CA MET A 28 35.71 -27.16 -23.33
C MET A 28 37.15 -26.87 -23.76
N ARG A 29 38.05 -26.47 -22.85
CA ARG A 29 39.50 -26.79 -22.99
C ARG A 29 40.14 -27.07 -21.64
N ARG A 30 40.64 -28.28 -21.56
CA ARG A 30 41.44 -28.82 -20.44
C ARG A 30 42.83 -28.20 -20.43
N PHE A 31 43.25 -27.61 -19.30
CA PHE A 31 44.67 -27.40 -18.96
C PHE A 31 44.93 -27.97 -17.57
N ARG A 32 45.82 -28.97 -17.52
CA ARG A 32 46.41 -29.50 -16.29
C ARG A 32 47.57 -28.60 -15.90
N VAL A 33 47.57 -28.10 -14.65
CA VAL A 33 48.78 -27.60 -14.00
C VAL A 33 48.77 -28.07 -12.54
N SER A 34 49.95 -28.52 -12.13
CA SER A 34 50.25 -29.30 -10.96
C SER A 34 50.23 -28.51 -9.65
N VAL A 35 50.00 -29.24 -8.60
CA VAL A 35 49.89 -28.97 -7.17
C VAL A 35 51.13 -28.28 -6.60
N GLY A 36 50.90 -27.19 -5.84
CA GLY A 36 51.77 -26.68 -4.79
C GLY A 36 50.94 -26.33 -3.57
N ALA A 37 50.96 -27.17 -2.55
CA ALA A 37 50.26 -26.92 -1.30
C ALA A 37 50.94 -25.85 -0.49
N VAL A 38 50.32 -24.71 -0.32
CA VAL A 38 50.63 -23.73 0.72
C VAL A 38 49.42 -23.64 1.65
N VAL A 39 49.57 -24.18 2.85
CA VAL A 39 48.57 -24.05 3.93
C VAL A 39 48.76 -22.64 4.50
N GLY A 40 47.99 -21.71 3.97
CA GLY A 40 47.78 -20.38 4.57
C GLY A 40 46.47 -20.39 5.34
N ALA A 41 46.56 -20.28 6.66
CA ALA A 41 45.36 -20.06 7.49
C ALA A 41 44.77 -18.68 7.17
N VAL A 42 43.71 -18.66 6.36
CA VAL A 42 42.92 -17.45 6.15
C VAL A 42 41.99 -17.30 7.35
N LEU A 43 42.34 -16.41 8.26
CA LEU A 43 41.40 -15.87 9.25
C LEU A 43 40.33 -15.11 8.49
N LEU A 44 39.18 -15.75 8.28
CA LEU A 44 37.97 -15.07 7.82
C LEU A 44 37.49 -14.14 8.92
N GLY A 45 37.99 -12.91 8.89
CA GLY A 45 37.41 -11.81 9.65
C GLY A 45 35.96 -11.63 9.19
N VAL A 46 35.02 -11.98 10.07
CA VAL A 46 33.62 -11.61 9.88
C VAL A 46 33.56 -10.09 10.01
N ALA A 47 33.65 -9.38 8.89
CA ALA A 47 33.36 -7.96 8.85
C ALA A 47 31.87 -7.79 9.18
N SER A 48 31.55 -7.42 10.43
CA SER A 48 30.24 -6.94 10.78
C SER A 48 29.97 -5.72 9.89
N ALA A 49 28.97 -5.80 9.02
CA ALA A 49 28.50 -4.63 8.29
C ALA A 49 28.16 -3.53 9.32
N PRO A 50 28.56 -2.27 9.12
CA PRO A 50 28.18 -1.19 10.02
C PRO A 50 26.65 -1.16 10.12
N PRO A 51 26.09 -0.88 11.32
CA PRO A 51 24.64 -0.69 11.44
C PRO A 51 24.26 0.40 10.44
N GLY A 52 23.35 0.06 9.51
CA GLY A 52 22.87 1.01 8.52
C GLY A 52 22.37 2.24 9.27
N VAL A 53 22.88 3.42 8.88
CA VAL A 53 22.36 4.69 9.40
C VAL A 53 20.87 4.68 9.08
N ALA A 54 20.02 4.73 10.11
CA ALA A 54 18.57 4.79 9.94
C ALA A 54 18.26 5.99 9.04
N GLN A 55 17.78 5.72 7.83
CA GLN A 55 17.50 6.78 6.87
C GLN A 55 16.20 7.45 7.31
N THR A 56 16.27 8.73 7.66
CA THR A 56 15.09 9.52 8.02
C THR A 56 14.15 9.58 6.82
N PRO A 57 12.97 8.92 6.87
CA PRO A 57 12.04 8.97 5.74
C PRO A 57 11.48 10.39 5.56
N TRP A 58 11.20 10.76 4.32
CA TRP A 58 10.69 12.10 3.97
C TRP A 58 9.41 12.51 4.73
N PHE A 59 8.59 11.53 5.10
CA PHE A 59 7.30 11.73 5.77
C PHE A 59 7.42 11.88 7.30
N GLU A 60 8.57 11.62 7.92
CA GLU A 60 8.71 11.49 9.38
C GLU A 60 8.17 12.70 10.15
N ALA A 61 8.44 13.90 9.66
CA ALA A 61 7.98 15.15 10.31
C ALA A 61 6.46 15.36 10.22
N THR A 62 5.75 14.64 9.33
CA THR A 62 4.34 14.91 9.01
C THR A 62 3.37 13.84 9.51
N VAL A 63 3.85 12.66 9.88
CA VAL A 63 3.00 11.52 10.26
C VAL A 63 2.70 11.44 11.76
N GLY A 64 3.17 12.39 12.54
CA GLY A 64 2.89 12.48 13.99
C GLY A 64 3.24 11.19 14.75
N ASN A 65 2.29 10.66 15.49
CA ASN A 65 2.45 9.47 16.32
C ASN A 65 2.15 8.15 15.58
N ALA A 66 1.96 8.18 14.26
CA ALA A 66 1.74 6.95 13.50
C ALA A 66 2.94 6.01 13.68
N THR A 67 2.64 4.72 13.77
CA THR A 67 3.65 3.66 13.89
C THR A 67 3.80 2.84 12.61
N GLN A 68 2.86 3.01 11.69
CA GLN A 68 2.83 2.34 10.39
C GLN A 68 2.49 3.35 9.30
N VAL A 69 3.27 3.35 8.23
CA VAL A 69 3.11 4.28 7.10
C VAL A 69 3.17 3.52 5.78
N LEU A 70 2.17 3.75 4.91
CA LEU A 70 2.28 3.48 3.49
C LEU A 70 2.80 4.76 2.82
N SER A 71 4.05 4.77 2.36
CA SER A 71 4.66 5.92 1.69
C SER A 71 4.53 5.75 0.18
N VAL A 72 3.83 6.66 -0.48
CA VAL A 72 3.61 6.62 -1.95
C VAL A 72 4.28 7.82 -2.59
N VAL A 73 5.23 7.55 -3.49
CA VAL A 73 5.98 8.59 -4.20
C VAL A 73 5.81 8.42 -5.71
N SER A 74 5.45 9.50 -6.38
CA SER A 74 5.24 9.51 -7.84
C SER A 74 6.49 9.06 -8.60
N THR A 75 6.28 8.27 -9.65
CA THR A 75 7.32 7.96 -10.65
C THR A 75 7.04 8.62 -12.00
N GLY A 76 5.99 9.45 -12.05
CA GLY A 76 5.55 10.19 -13.21
C GLY A 76 4.22 9.67 -13.78
N GLY A 77 3.42 10.58 -14.33
CA GLY A 77 2.09 10.27 -14.84
C GLY A 77 1.20 9.61 -13.79
N SER A 78 0.56 8.50 -14.14
CA SER A 78 -0.36 7.75 -13.29
C SER A 78 0.30 6.58 -12.54
N THR A 79 1.63 6.60 -12.37
CA THR A 79 2.39 5.56 -11.67
C THR A 79 3.13 6.10 -10.47
N ALA A 80 3.29 5.26 -9.45
CA ALA A 80 4.04 5.57 -8.25
C ALA A 80 4.71 4.32 -7.65
N LYS A 81 5.59 4.53 -6.68
CA LYS A 81 6.11 3.47 -5.83
C LYS A 81 5.58 3.64 -4.42
N MET A 82 5.19 2.52 -3.83
CA MET A 82 4.80 2.43 -2.43
C MET A 82 5.87 1.68 -1.65
N ASP A 83 6.29 2.27 -0.52
CA ASP A 83 7.07 1.60 0.50
C ASP A 83 6.24 1.49 1.79
N VAL A 84 6.44 0.41 2.52
CA VAL A 84 5.71 0.09 3.76
C VAL A 84 6.68 0.22 4.93
N TRP A 85 6.36 1.03 5.93
CA TRP A 85 7.25 1.41 7.01
C TRP A 85 6.66 1.12 8.40
N GLN A 86 7.51 0.64 9.29
CA GLN A 86 7.19 0.42 10.69
C GLN A 86 8.10 1.29 11.57
N ARG A 87 7.51 2.01 12.53
CA ARG A 87 8.29 2.70 13.56
C ARG A 87 8.73 1.69 14.62
N GLY A 88 10.04 1.52 14.77
CA GLY A 88 10.68 0.72 15.79
C GLY A 88 11.27 1.58 16.92
N PRO A 89 11.94 0.96 17.90
CA PRO A 89 12.60 1.68 19.01
C PRO A 89 13.72 2.62 18.55
N THR A 90 14.35 2.33 17.41
CA THR A 90 15.50 3.05 16.85
C THR A 90 15.12 3.98 15.70
N GLY A 91 13.85 4.10 15.35
CA GLY A 91 13.34 4.91 14.24
C GLY A 91 12.53 4.11 13.25
N TRP A 92 12.46 4.59 12.02
CA TRP A 92 11.68 3.96 10.96
C TRP A 92 12.46 2.86 10.25
N GLU A 93 11.80 1.72 10.06
CA GLU A 93 12.33 0.56 9.35
C GLU A 93 11.42 0.20 8.17
N PRO A 94 11.93 0.04 6.93
CA PRO A 94 11.14 -0.42 5.81
C PRO A 94 10.82 -1.91 6.01
N VAL A 95 9.54 -2.27 5.89
CA VAL A 95 9.07 -3.67 5.95
C VAL A 95 8.62 -4.18 4.58
N GLY A 96 8.54 -3.30 3.59
CA GLY A 96 8.30 -3.61 2.18
C GLY A 96 8.66 -2.40 1.33
N THR A 97 9.32 -2.60 0.19
CA THR A 97 9.82 -1.49 -0.65
C THR A 97 9.59 -1.74 -2.13
N GLY A 98 9.48 -0.65 -2.89
CA GLY A 98 9.47 -0.68 -4.35
C GLY A 98 8.20 -1.27 -4.96
N ILE A 99 7.08 -1.33 -4.21
CA ILE A 99 5.81 -1.84 -4.68
C ILE A 99 5.27 -0.90 -5.75
N GLY A 100 5.08 -1.40 -6.98
CA GLY A 100 4.46 -0.62 -8.06
C GLY A 100 2.99 -0.38 -7.77
N VAL A 101 2.54 0.87 -7.90
CA VAL A 101 1.13 1.23 -7.73
C VAL A 101 0.67 2.15 -8.85
N HIS A 102 -0.62 2.11 -9.16
CA HIS A 102 -1.29 3.08 -10.02
C HIS A 102 -1.94 4.17 -9.15
N VAL A 103 -1.93 5.38 -9.67
CA VAL A 103 -2.56 6.56 -9.07
C VAL A 103 -3.50 7.21 -10.07
N GLY A 104 -4.05 8.37 -9.75
CA GLY A 104 -4.99 9.08 -10.62
C GLY A 104 -4.48 9.23 -12.05
N ALA A 105 -5.39 9.16 -13.03
CA ALA A 105 -5.05 9.32 -14.46
C ALA A 105 -4.32 10.63 -14.76
N ASN A 106 -4.61 11.68 -13.98
CA ASN A 106 -3.92 12.98 -14.03
C ASN A 106 -2.76 13.10 -13.03
N GLY A 107 -2.23 11.95 -12.53
CA GLY A 107 -1.13 11.91 -11.56
C GLY A 107 -1.57 12.27 -10.16
N MET A 108 -0.78 13.12 -9.49
CA MET A 108 -1.02 13.58 -8.13
C MET A 108 -1.30 15.09 -8.11
N ALA A 109 -2.12 15.54 -7.16
CA ALA A 109 -2.47 16.95 -6.99
C ALA A 109 -2.32 17.38 -5.52
N PRO A 110 -2.03 18.68 -5.23
CA PRO A 110 -1.92 19.17 -3.86
C PRO A 110 -3.20 19.02 -3.03
N GLN A 111 -4.36 19.03 -3.71
CA GLN A 111 -5.67 18.94 -3.06
C GLN A 111 -6.58 17.97 -3.80
N ALA A 112 -7.45 17.29 -3.05
CA ALA A 112 -8.53 16.50 -3.59
C ALA A 112 -9.63 17.41 -4.14
N HIS A 113 -10.21 17.03 -5.29
CA HIS A 113 -11.41 17.62 -5.85
C HIS A 113 -12.21 16.55 -6.57
N ASP A 114 -13.55 16.69 -6.53
CA ASP A 114 -14.42 15.82 -7.29
C ASP A 114 -14.07 15.90 -8.79
N GLY A 115 -13.89 14.76 -9.43
CA GLY A 115 -13.66 14.65 -10.87
C GLY A 115 -12.31 15.15 -11.39
N ASN A 116 -11.35 15.55 -10.54
CA ASN A 116 -10.02 15.98 -11.01
C ASN A 116 -9.12 14.84 -11.50
N MET A 117 -9.53 13.58 -11.27
CA MET A 117 -8.82 12.36 -11.68
C MET A 117 -7.36 12.30 -11.20
N ALA A 118 -7.05 12.95 -10.06
CA ALA A 118 -5.73 13.00 -9.47
C ALA A 118 -5.74 12.48 -8.03
N THR A 119 -4.67 11.79 -7.64
CA THR A 119 -4.47 11.34 -6.26
C THR A 119 -4.00 12.51 -5.39
N PRO A 120 -4.69 12.81 -4.28
CA PRO A 120 -4.31 13.94 -3.43
C PRO A 120 -3.02 13.66 -2.68
N MET A 121 -2.07 14.60 -2.71
CA MET A 121 -0.86 14.58 -1.90
C MET A 121 -1.18 14.96 -0.45
N GLY A 122 -0.41 14.42 0.48
CA GLY A 122 -0.59 14.68 1.91
C GLY A 122 -0.48 13.43 2.76
N VAL A 123 -0.89 13.55 4.03
CA VAL A 123 -0.94 12.43 4.97
C VAL A 123 -2.39 12.20 5.38
N TYR A 124 -2.86 10.97 5.19
CA TYR A 124 -4.23 10.57 5.46
C TYR A 124 -4.27 9.34 6.37
N SER A 125 -5.25 9.28 7.25
CA SER A 125 -5.51 8.07 8.04
C SER A 125 -5.95 6.92 7.13
N LEU A 126 -5.69 5.70 7.58
CA LEU A 126 -6.27 4.47 7.02
C LEU A 126 -7.38 4.04 7.98
N ASP A 127 -8.64 4.37 7.64
CA ASP A 127 -9.73 4.36 8.60
C ASP A 127 -10.27 2.94 8.85
N PHE A 128 -10.60 2.22 7.78
CA PHE A 128 -11.05 0.81 7.82
C PHE A 128 -10.85 0.16 6.47
N ALA A 129 -10.97 -1.16 6.42
CA ALA A 129 -10.88 -1.93 5.18
C ALA A 129 -12.27 -2.48 4.78
N PHE A 130 -12.45 -2.72 3.50
CA PHE A 130 -13.64 -3.37 2.97
C PHE A 130 -13.31 -4.22 1.73
N GLY A 131 -14.27 -5.00 1.26
CA GLY A 131 -14.10 -5.69 -0.01
C GLY A 131 -15.19 -6.69 -0.29
N THR A 132 -15.24 -7.16 -1.55
CA THR A 132 -16.18 -8.21 -1.98
C THR A 132 -15.73 -9.59 -1.50
N LYS A 133 -14.43 -9.77 -1.24
CA LYS A 133 -13.85 -11.00 -0.69
C LYS A 133 -13.92 -11.04 0.84
N PRO A 134 -13.80 -12.21 1.45
CA PRO A 134 -13.77 -12.36 2.91
C PRO A 134 -12.64 -11.56 3.56
N ASN A 135 -12.88 -11.17 4.82
CA ASN A 135 -11.86 -10.49 5.64
C ASN A 135 -10.55 -11.28 5.67
N PRO A 136 -9.43 -10.71 5.18
CA PRO A 136 -8.15 -11.39 5.18
C PRO A 136 -7.49 -11.46 6.57
N GLY A 137 -8.07 -10.81 7.57
CA GLY A 137 -7.49 -10.60 8.90
C GLY A 137 -6.67 -9.31 8.98
N GLY A 138 -6.30 -8.91 10.19
CA GLY A 138 -5.55 -7.67 10.46
C GLY A 138 -6.13 -6.91 11.65
N GLY A 139 -5.59 -5.70 11.89
CA GLY A 139 -6.03 -4.84 13.00
C GLY A 139 -7.14 -3.86 12.64
N LEU A 140 -7.31 -3.54 11.35
CA LEU A 140 -8.37 -2.63 10.90
C LEU A 140 -9.73 -3.35 10.92
N THR A 141 -10.79 -2.59 11.22
CA THR A 141 -12.16 -3.06 10.98
C THR A 141 -12.32 -3.41 9.51
N TYR A 142 -13.00 -4.51 9.21
CA TYR A 142 -13.26 -4.94 7.84
C TYR A 142 -14.76 -5.09 7.59
N VAL A 143 -15.24 -4.52 6.48
CA VAL A 143 -16.62 -4.62 6.02
C VAL A 143 -16.65 -5.47 4.75
N GLN A 144 -17.23 -6.68 4.80
CA GLN A 144 -17.48 -7.44 3.58
C GLN A 144 -18.71 -6.87 2.87
N THR A 145 -18.50 -6.37 1.65
CA THR A 145 -19.53 -5.69 0.87
C THR A 145 -20.40 -6.67 0.09
N THR A 146 -21.63 -6.24 -0.21
CA THR A 146 -22.59 -6.88 -1.09
C THR A 146 -23.02 -5.86 -2.17
N PRO A 147 -23.84 -6.24 -3.18
CA PRO A 147 -24.34 -5.29 -4.18
C PRO A 147 -25.09 -4.07 -3.63
N ASP A 148 -25.52 -4.12 -2.37
CA ASP A 148 -26.26 -3.05 -1.70
C ASP A 148 -25.35 -2.00 -1.02
N TYR A 149 -24.00 -2.13 -1.14
CA TYR A 149 -23.04 -1.20 -0.56
C TYR A 149 -22.61 -0.15 -1.57
N TRP A 150 -22.64 1.10 -1.14
CA TRP A 150 -22.35 2.27 -1.97
C TRP A 150 -21.44 3.25 -1.22
N TRP A 151 -20.63 4.00 -1.97
CA TRP A 151 -19.97 5.20 -1.46
C TRP A 151 -20.62 6.42 -2.07
N SER A 152 -21.36 7.17 -1.27
CA SER A 152 -22.15 8.30 -1.75
C SER A 152 -21.29 9.54 -1.98
N SER A 153 -21.49 10.20 -3.11
CA SER A 153 -20.88 11.49 -3.45
C SER A 153 -21.93 12.62 -3.45
N GLN A 154 -23.00 12.50 -2.67
CA GLN A 154 -24.12 13.43 -2.73
C GLN A 154 -24.73 13.76 -1.38
N GLY A 155 -25.24 15.01 -1.29
CA GLY A 155 -26.08 15.49 -0.20
C GLY A 155 -25.52 15.23 1.21
N PRO A 156 -26.38 14.92 2.17
CA PRO A 156 -25.96 14.70 3.56
C PRO A 156 -25.16 13.40 3.76
N THR A 157 -25.16 12.49 2.76
CA THR A 157 -24.39 11.24 2.78
C THR A 157 -23.05 11.35 2.04
N TYR A 158 -22.68 12.57 1.59
CA TYR A 158 -21.45 12.80 0.85
C TYR A 158 -20.22 12.24 1.58
N ASN A 159 -19.36 11.55 0.83
CA ASN A 159 -18.13 10.89 1.28
C ASN A 159 -18.35 9.89 2.43
N THR A 160 -19.41 9.08 2.33
CA THR A 160 -19.71 8.03 3.31
C THR A 160 -20.16 6.72 2.65
N MET A 161 -19.85 5.61 3.34
CA MET A 161 -20.41 4.30 3.00
C MET A 161 -21.89 4.24 3.37
N GLN A 162 -22.72 3.76 2.45
CA GLN A 162 -24.15 3.60 2.60
C GLN A 162 -24.57 2.18 2.25
N VAL A 163 -25.69 1.72 2.85
CA VAL A 163 -26.24 0.39 2.57
C VAL A 163 -27.71 0.55 2.20
N CYS A 164 -28.02 0.32 0.94
CA CYS A 164 -29.40 0.36 0.42
C CYS A 164 -29.48 -0.45 -0.86
N LYS A 165 -30.64 -1.07 -1.13
CA LYS A 165 -30.90 -1.61 -2.47
C LYS A 165 -30.94 -0.44 -3.46
N LYS A 166 -30.41 -0.65 -4.65
CA LYS A 166 -30.27 0.39 -5.68
C LYS A 166 -31.53 1.24 -5.88
N ALA A 167 -32.72 0.62 -5.82
CA ALA A 167 -34.00 1.31 -6.00
C ALA A 167 -34.44 2.12 -4.76
N ASP A 168 -33.89 1.83 -3.59
CA ASP A 168 -34.30 2.39 -2.30
C ASP A 168 -33.33 3.43 -1.75
N CYS A 169 -32.21 3.69 -2.48
CA CYS A 169 -31.22 4.67 -2.05
C CYS A 169 -31.78 6.10 -2.15
N THR A 170 -31.46 6.93 -1.17
CA THR A 170 -31.88 8.36 -1.11
C THR A 170 -31.01 9.29 -1.93
N PHE A 171 -30.05 8.76 -2.65
CA PHE A 171 -29.11 9.45 -3.53
C PHE A 171 -29.09 8.78 -4.91
N ASP A 172 -28.62 9.51 -5.94
CA ASP A 172 -28.51 8.97 -7.28
C ASP A 172 -27.36 7.93 -7.36
N THR A 173 -27.70 6.72 -7.81
CA THR A 173 -26.79 5.60 -8.01
C THR A 173 -26.37 5.40 -9.48
N SER A 174 -26.67 6.37 -10.35
CA SER A 174 -26.22 6.35 -11.74
C SER A 174 -24.69 6.58 -11.83
N PRO A 175 -24.00 6.06 -12.84
CA PRO A 175 -22.56 6.28 -13.01
C PRO A 175 -22.19 7.77 -13.13
N ALA A 176 -23.10 8.60 -13.63
CA ALA A 176 -22.86 10.05 -13.78
C ALA A 176 -22.89 10.83 -12.46
N SER A 177 -23.40 10.23 -11.40
CA SER A 177 -23.56 10.88 -10.09
C SER A 177 -22.27 10.98 -9.28
N GLY A 178 -21.21 10.24 -9.66
CA GLY A 178 -19.99 10.08 -8.88
C GLY A 178 -20.14 9.13 -7.67
N THR A 179 -21.34 8.59 -7.44
CA THR A 179 -21.56 7.56 -6.40
C THR A 179 -21.04 6.22 -6.88
N GLU A 180 -20.29 5.52 -6.05
CA GLU A 180 -19.66 4.26 -6.41
C GLU A 180 -20.37 3.06 -5.77
N ASN A 181 -20.64 2.02 -6.56
CA ASN A 181 -21.01 0.73 -6.02
C ASN A 181 -19.76 0.01 -5.51
N LEU A 182 -19.77 -0.43 -4.24
CA LEU A 182 -18.63 -1.08 -3.61
C LEU A 182 -18.54 -2.59 -3.87
N TYR A 183 -19.35 -3.10 -4.81
CA TYR A 183 -19.37 -4.52 -5.20
C TYR A 183 -18.86 -4.69 -6.63
N ILE A 184 -17.62 -4.27 -6.88
CA ILE A 184 -16.95 -4.38 -8.19
C ILE A 184 -15.61 -5.13 -8.02
N PRO A 185 -15.03 -5.69 -9.10
CA PRO A 185 -13.77 -6.45 -9.02
C PRO A 185 -12.59 -5.67 -8.44
N GLN A 186 -12.49 -4.37 -8.73
CA GLN A 186 -11.44 -3.49 -8.21
C GLN A 186 -11.50 -3.36 -6.67
N TYR A 187 -12.66 -3.60 -6.08
CA TYR A 187 -12.84 -3.63 -4.63
C TYR A 187 -12.88 -5.07 -4.09
N ALA A 188 -12.09 -6.00 -4.70
CA ALA A 188 -11.84 -7.31 -4.11
C ALA A 188 -11.39 -7.16 -2.66
N HIS A 189 -10.40 -6.27 -2.43
CA HIS A 189 -10.02 -5.71 -1.15
C HIS A 189 -9.77 -4.21 -1.31
N ALA A 190 -10.07 -3.42 -0.29
CA ALA A 190 -9.83 -1.98 -0.27
C ALA A 190 -9.61 -1.45 1.15
N ILE A 191 -8.95 -0.29 1.26
CA ILE A 191 -8.75 0.45 2.51
C ILE A 191 -9.20 1.88 2.28
N VAL A 192 -10.02 2.42 3.18
CA VAL A 192 -10.49 3.81 3.09
C VAL A 192 -9.38 4.76 3.54
N MET A 193 -9.03 5.69 2.67
CA MET A 193 -8.17 6.83 3.01
C MET A 193 -9.03 7.95 3.60
N GLY A 194 -8.61 8.52 4.72
CA GLY A 194 -9.32 9.60 5.42
C GLY A 194 -9.18 10.97 4.72
N VAL A 195 -9.40 11.01 3.42
CA VAL A 195 -9.44 12.23 2.63
C VAL A 195 -10.79 12.92 2.86
N ASN A 196 -10.78 14.26 3.03
CA ASN A 196 -12.01 15.06 3.22
C ASN A 196 -12.93 14.49 4.31
N LYS A 197 -12.40 14.29 5.52
CA LYS A 197 -13.17 13.75 6.67
C LYS A 197 -14.28 14.69 7.12
N GLU A 198 -14.14 15.97 6.84
CA GLU A 198 -15.14 17.02 7.07
C GLU A 198 -16.35 16.88 6.12
N ARG A 199 -16.23 16.04 5.08
CA ARG A 199 -17.30 15.75 4.11
C ARG A 199 -17.82 16.99 3.38
N ILE A 200 -16.90 17.90 3.04
CA ILE A 200 -17.22 19.12 2.30
C ILE A 200 -17.44 18.75 0.83
N PRO A 201 -18.66 18.95 0.27
CA PRO A 201 -18.92 18.66 -1.13
C PRO A 201 -17.98 19.39 -2.08
N GLY A 202 -17.47 18.71 -3.08
CA GLY A 202 -16.49 19.25 -4.03
C GLY A 202 -15.03 19.01 -3.66
N ASN A 203 -14.73 18.72 -2.37
CA ASN A 203 -13.36 18.49 -1.90
C ASN A 203 -12.91 17.02 -2.03
N GLY A 204 -13.62 16.26 -2.86
CA GLY A 204 -13.28 14.87 -3.18
C GLY A 204 -13.94 13.85 -2.25
N ALA A 205 -14.38 12.76 -2.84
CA ALA A 205 -14.97 11.60 -2.17
C ALA A 205 -14.41 10.29 -2.73
N ALA A 206 -14.60 9.17 -2.02
CA ALA A 206 -14.26 7.83 -2.48
C ALA A 206 -12.77 7.62 -2.79
N PHE A 207 -11.88 8.01 -1.88
CA PHE A 207 -10.45 7.73 -2.02
C PHE A 207 -10.06 6.46 -1.25
N PHE A 208 -9.53 5.48 -1.97
CA PHE A 208 -9.19 4.17 -1.42
C PHE A 208 -7.79 3.72 -1.85
N VAL A 209 -7.20 2.80 -1.07
CA VAL A 209 -6.16 1.89 -1.55
C VAL A 209 -6.87 0.60 -1.94
N HIS A 210 -6.81 0.16 -3.22
CA HIS A 210 -7.63 -0.95 -3.69
C HIS A 210 -6.90 -1.87 -4.68
N THR A 211 -7.53 -3.00 -5.04
CA THR A 211 -7.01 -3.95 -6.03
C THR A 211 -6.96 -3.30 -7.42
N THR A 212 -5.82 -3.40 -8.11
CA THR A 212 -5.65 -2.85 -9.46
C THR A 212 -6.35 -3.69 -10.53
N ASP A 213 -6.78 -3.03 -11.61
CA ASP A 213 -7.16 -3.66 -12.88
C ASP A 213 -6.07 -3.50 -13.96
N GLY A 214 -4.90 -2.97 -13.58
CA GLY A 214 -3.75 -2.75 -14.45
C GLY A 214 -3.68 -1.35 -15.08
N GLY A 215 -4.63 -0.46 -14.75
CA GLY A 215 -4.72 0.89 -15.29
C GLY A 215 -4.67 2.02 -14.24
N PRO A 216 -4.70 3.28 -14.70
CA PRO A 216 -4.80 4.44 -13.82
C PRO A 216 -6.16 4.50 -13.11
N THR A 217 -6.22 5.21 -11.98
CA THR A 217 -7.42 5.37 -11.17
C THR A 217 -8.10 6.72 -11.40
N ALA A 218 -9.25 6.92 -10.77
CA ALA A 218 -9.89 8.24 -10.69
C ALA A 218 -9.31 9.14 -9.58
N GLY A 219 -8.33 8.63 -8.81
CA GLY A 219 -7.69 9.34 -7.69
C GLY A 219 -7.26 8.40 -6.56
N CYS A 220 -7.68 7.17 -6.57
CA CYS A 220 -7.27 6.12 -5.64
C CYS A 220 -5.80 5.71 -5.84
N VAL A 221 -5.30 4.87 -4.93
CA VAL A 221 -4.03 4.15 -5.06
C VAL A 221 -4.36 2.68 -5.30
N ALA A 222 -3.93 2.11 -6.42
CA ALA A 222 -4.26 0.73 -6.77
C ALA A 222 -3.01 -0.15 -6.93
N LEU A 223 -3.06 -1.37 -6.39
CA LEU A 223 -1.96 -2.34 -6.46
C LEU A 223 -2.50 -3.78 -6.56
N ASP A 224 -1.60 -4.74 -6.74
CA ASP A 224 -1.99 -6.14 -6.83
C ASP A 224 -2.65 -6.64 -5.54
N ASP A 225 -3.65 -7.52 -5.69
CA ASP A 225 -4.49 -7.99 -4.60
C ASP A 225 -3.72 -8.77 -3.53
N ASP A 226 -2.76 -9.61 -3.91
CA ASP A 226 -1.99 -10.42 -2.97
C ASP A 226 -1.11 -9.56 -2.07
N THR A 227 -0.55 -8.48 -2.62
CA THR A 227 0.22 -7.49 -1.87
C THR A 227 -0.70 -6.67 -0.96
N LEU A 228 -1.85 -6.23 -1.46
CA LEU A 228 -2.83 -5.49 -0.67
C LEU A 228 -3.35 -6.31 0.52
N VAL A 229 -3.63 -7.60 0.31
CA VAL A 229 -4.01 -8.54 1.39
C VAL A 229 -2.93 -8.62 2.48
N LYS A 230 -1.64 -8.69 2.10
CA LYS A 230 -0.53 -8.69 3.07
C LYS A 230 -0.48 -7.38 3.84
N ILE A 231 -0.68 -6.25 3.18
CA ILE A 231 -0.74 -4.93 3.79
C ILE A 231 -1.90 -4.87 4.79
N ILE A 232 -3.12 -5.27 4.41
CA ILE A 232 -4.29 -5.26 5.31
C ILE A 232 -4.04 -6.10 6.57
N ARG A 233 -3.44 -7.29 6.41
CA ARG A 233 -3.09 -8.16 7.55
C ARG A 233 -2.10 -7.55 8.51
N TRP A 234 -1.21 -6.72 8.02
CA TRP A 234 -0.16 -6.08 8.80
C TRP A 234 -0.64 -4.78 9.48
N LEU A 235 -1.58 -4.04 8.86
CA LEU A 235 -2.05 -2.76 9.36
C LEU A 235 -2.72 -2.85 10.73
N GLN A 236 -2.48 -1.83 11.55
CA GLN A 236 -3.10 -1.61 12.84
C GLN A 236 -3.80 -0.25 12.88
N PRO A 237 -4.77 -0.04 13.78
CA PRO A 237 -5.39 1.27 13.97
C PRO A 237 -4.34 2.37 14.24
N GLY A 238 -4.53 3.52 13.60
CA GLY A 238 -3.58 4.64 13.66
C GLY A 238 -2.52 4.63 12.56
N ALA A 239 -2.54 3.64 11.66
CA ALA A 239 -1.73 3.67 10.43
C ALA A 239 -2.16 4.81 9.51
N VAL A 240 -1.20 5.33 8.73
CA VAL A 240 -1.45 6.40 7.76
C VAL A 240 -0.85 6.07 6.39
N ILE A 241 -1.33 6.77 5.37
CA ILE A 241 -0.71 6.84 4.06
C ILE A 241 -0.15 8.24 3.84
N ALA A 242 1.10 8.31 3.39
CA ALA A 242 1.79 9.55 3.05
C ALA A 242 2.06 9.58 1.54
N ILE A 243 1.58 10.61 0.83
CA ILE A 243 1.59 10.69 -0.64
C ILE A 243 2.32 11.96 -1.06
N ALA A 244 3.33 11.83 -1.93
CA ALA A 244 4.13 12.93 -2.47
C ALA A 244 4.55 12.68 -3.93
N GLN A 245 4.98 13.79 -4.59
CA GLN A 245 5.69 13.75 -5.87
C GLN A 245 7.19 13.64 -5.67
#